data_cc8beab7f018b66d3a23186a5dfac377
#
_entry.id   cc8beab7f018b66d3a23186a5dfac377
#
_cell.length_a   1.000
_cell.length_b   1.000
_cell.length_c   1.000
_cell.angle_alpha   90.00
_cell.angle_beta   90.00
_cell.angle_gamma   90.00
#
_symmetry.space_group_name_H-M   'P 1'
#
loop_
_entity.id
_entity.type
_entity.pdbx_description
1 polymer ?
#
loop_
_entity_poly.entity_id
_entity_poly.type
_entity_poly.pdbx_seq_one_letter_code
_entity_poly.pdbx_strand_id
1 'polypeptide(L)'
;MSDTTQIVESYIAMWNETDAQQRRELVAQTVTEDASYLDPVMAGAGVDGISEMIGAAQQQVPGHRFTLVDGPDAHHDRVRFSWSLAADGNAPVAIGTDFVTLADDGRMDAITGFLTPAA
;
A
#
# COMPACT_ATOMS: atom_id res chain seq x y z
N MET A 1 16.01 14.25 -0.30
CA MET A 1 14.74 13.72 -0.73
C MET A 1 14.98 12.53 -1.64
N SER A 2 14.28 11.51 -1.45
CA SER A 2 14.57 10.28 -2.18
C SER A 2 13.36 9.83 -2.96
N ASP A 3 13.64 9.09 -4.02
CA ASP A 3 12.60 8.44 -4.80
C ASP A 3 11.82 7.44 -3.93
N THR A 4 12.47 6.92 -2.89
CA THR A 4 11.82 6.01 -1.95
C THR A 4 10.66 6.67 -1.24
N THR A 5 10.82 7.91 -0.79
CA THR A 5 9.72 8.63 -0.15
C THR A 5 8.56 8.81 -1.12
N GLN A 6 8.86 9.17 -2.36
CA GLN A 6 7.82 9.38 -3.37
C GLN A 6 7.07 8.10 -3.69
N ILE A 7 7.76 6.97 -3.80
CA ILE A 7 7.07 5.72 -4.16
C ILE A 7 6.20 5.24 -2.99
N VAL A 8 6.62 5.47 -1.75
CA VAL A 8 5.80 5.11 -0.59
C VAL A 8 4.58 6.02 -0.51
N GLU A 9 4.72 7.32 -0.81
CA GLU A 9 3.59 8.24 -0.87
C GLU A 9 2.59 7.81 -1.95
N SER A 10 3.07 7.40 -3.11
CA SER A 10 2.21 6.85 -4.16
C SER A 10 1.48 5.60 -3.69
N TYR A 11 2.17 4.75 -2.96
CA TYR A 11 1.58 3.53 -2.42
C TYR A 11 0.41 3.85 -1.47
N ILE A 12 0.61 4.77 -0.54
CA ILE A 12 -0.46 5.18 0.36
C ILE A 12 -1.61 5.82 -0.42
N ALA A 13 -1.28 6.63 -1.43
CA ALA A 13 -2.31 7.28 -2.26
C ALA A 13 -3.17 6.25 -3.01
N MET A 14 -2.57 5.17 -3.52
CA MET A 14 -3.37 4.17 -4.26
C MET A 14 -4.35 3.44 -3.34
N TRP A 15 -3.99 3.24 -2.07
CA TRP A 15 -4.89 2.62 -1.11
C TRP A 15 -6.03 3.55 -0.70
N ASN A 16 -5.86 4.86 -0.87
CA ASN A 16 -6.88 5.86 -0.53
C ASN A 16 -7.73 6.29 -1.73
N GLU A 17 -7.35 5.94 -2.95
CA GLU A 17 -8.06 6.36 -4.14
C GLU A 17 -9.31 5.52 -4.34
N THR A 18 -10.48 6.16 -4.29
CA THR A 18 -11.76 5.46 -4.39
C THR A 18 -12.30 5.37 -5.82
N ASP A 19 -11.78 6.19 -6.73
CA ASP A 19 -12.17 6.07 -8.15
C ASP A 19 -11.38 4.92 -8.78
N ALA A 20 -12.09 3.93 -9.33
CA ALA A 20 -11.47 2.70 -9.82
C ALA A 20 -10.46 2.95 -10.94
N GLN A 21 -10.77 3.86 -11.85
CA GLN A 21 -9.88 4.14 -12.98
C GLN A 21 -8.62 4.87 -12.50
N GLN A 22 -8.77 5.89 -11.66
CA GLN A 22 -7.62 6.63 -11.13
C GLN A 22 -6.77 5.75 -10.23
N ARG A 23 -7.40 4.86 -9.46
CA ARG A 23 -6.66 3.90 -8.62
C ARG A 23 -5.80 2.99 -9.48
N ARG A 24 -6.37 2.46 -10.57
CA ARG A 24 -5.61 1.58 -11.46
C ARG A 24 -4.40 2.30 -12.03
N GLU A 25 -4.55 3.57 -12.41
CA GLU A 25 -3.44 4.37 -12.92
C GLU A 25 -2.35 4.57 -11.86
N LEU A 26 -2.75 4.86 -10.62
CA LEU A 26 -1.80 4.98 -9.51
C LEU A 26 -1.08 3.65 -9.26
N VAL A 27 -1.81 2.55 -9.28
CA VAL A 27 -1.20 1.23 -9.09
C VAL A 27 -0.17 0.97 -10.20
N ALA A 28 -0.50 1.27 -11.45
CA ALA A 28 0.41 1.07 -12.57
C ALA A 28 1.69 1.91 -12.44
N GLN A 29 1.60 3.08 -11.82
CA GLN A 29 2.76 3.93 -11.59
C GLN A 29 3.60 3.45 -10.41
N THR A 30 3.00 2.71 -9.47
CA THR A 30 3.62 2.36 -8.20
C THR A 30 4.20 0.95 -8.20
N VAL A 31 3.54 0.00 -8.87
CA VAL A 31 3.97 -1.40 -8.88
C VAL A 31 4.29 -1.85 -10.29
N THR A 32 5.12 -2.88 -10.41
CA THR A 32 5.45 -3.45 -11.71
C THR A 32 4.29 -4.29 -12.24
N GLU A 33 4.33 -4.61 -13.54
CA GLU A 33 3.25 -5.37 -14.17
C GLU A 33 3.09 -6.77 -13.58
N ASP A 34 4.16 -7.34 -13.07
CA ASP A 34 4.13 -8.68 -12.46
C ASP A 34 4.28 -8.63 -10.94
N ALA A 35 4.00 -7.48 -10.33
CA ALA A 35 4.13 -7.33 -8.88
C ALA A 35 3.23 -8.29 -8.12
N SER A 36 3.67 -8.66 -6.93
CA SER A 36 2.88 -9.49 -6.03
C SER A 36 2.63 -8.76 -4.71
N TYR A 37 1.47 -8.99 -4.15
CA TYR A 37 1.08 -8.47 -2.85
C TYR A 37 0.50 -9.59 -2.00
N LEU A 38 0.92 -9.64 -0.73
CA LEU A 38 0.42 -10.63 0.21
C LEU A 38 0.39 -10.04 1.62
N ASP A 39 -0.75 -10.17 2.29
CA ASP A 39 -0.84 -9.91 3.73
C ASP A 39 -1.72 -11.00 4.37
N PRO A 40 -1.98 -10.94 5.70
CA PRO A 40 -2.72 -12.02 6.35
C PRO A 40 -4.17 -12.18 5.88
N VAL A 41 -4.72 -11.18 5.20
CA VAL A 41 -6.15 -11.15 4.85
C VAL A 41 -6.35 -11.34 3.36
N MET A 42 -5.42 -10.86 2.52
CA MET A 42 -5.64 -10.79 1.07
C MET A 42 -4.35 -10.97 0.30
N ALA A 43 -4.50 -11.24 -0.99
CA ALA A 43 -3.39 -11.35 -1.93
C ALA A 43 -3.83 -10.78 -3.28
N GLY A 44 -2.88 -10.28 -4.04
CA GLY A 44 -3.13 -9.80 -5.38
C GLY A 44 -1.87 -9.84 -6.21
N ALA A 45 -2.03 -9.92 -7.52
CA ALA A 45 -0.90 -9.99 -8.45
C ALA A 45 -1.19 -9.14 -9.67
N GLY A 46 -0.17 -8.41 -10.11
CA GLY A 46 -0.27 -7.54 -11.27
C GLY A 46 -1.06 -6.27 -10.97
N VAL A 47 -1.05 -5.36 -11.93
CA VAL A 47 -1.70 -4.06 -11.75
C VAL A 47 -3.21 -4.22 -11.53
N ASP A 48 -3.87 -4.99 -12.36
CA ASP A 48 -5.32 -5.17 -12.25
C ASP A 48 -5.69 -5.92 -10.96
N GLY A 49 -4.97 -6.99 -10.64
CA GLY A 49 -5.25 -7.77 -9.44
C GLY A 49 -5.09 -6.96 -8.16
N ILE A 50 -4.02 -6.16 -8.09
CA ILE A 50 -3.77 -5.33 -6.91
C ILE A 50 -4.82 -4.22 -6.83
N SER A 51 -5.16 -3.58 -7.95
CA SER A 51 -6.18 -2.53 -7.97
C SER A 51 -7.54 -3.06 -7.52
N GLU A 52 -7.94 -4.22 -8.00
CA GLU A 52 -9.21 -4.85 -7.60
C GLU A 52 -9.21 -5.24 -6.13
N MET A 53 -8.09 -5.77 -5.65
CA MET A 53 -7.92 -6.11 -4.24
C MET A 53 -8.11 -4.89 -3.34
N ILE A 54 -7.51 -3.77 -3.70
CA ILE A 54 -7.65 -2.52 -2.95
C ILE A 54 -9.10 -2.06 -2.95
N GLY A 55 -9.76 -2.12 -4.10
CA GLY A 55 -11.18 -1.76 -4.18
C GLY A 55 -12.06 -2.58 -3.27
N ALA A 56 -11.82 -3.89 -3.20
CA ALA A 56 -12.55 -4.77 -2.30
C ALA A 56 -12.27 -4.42 -0.84
N ALA A 57 -11.03 -4.11 -0.50
CA ALA A 57 -10.68 -3.70 0.86
C ALA A 57 -11.40 -2.42 1.26
N GLN A 58 -11.47 -1.45 0.36
CA GLN A 58 -12.17 -0.19 0.64
C GLN A 58 -13.65 -0.41 0.93
N GLN A 59 -14.27 -1.38 0.29
CA GLN A 59 -15.67 -1.68 0.52
C GLN A 59 -15.92 -2.29 1.91
N GLN A 60 -14.90 -2.91 2.49
CA GLN A 60 -15.00 -3.47 3.84
C GLN A 60 -14.89 -2.39 4.92
N VAL A 61 -14.25 -1.27 4.61
CA VAL A 61 -14.01 -0.20 5.57
C VAL A 61 -14.37 1.16 4.96
N PRO A 62 -15.65 1.37 4.61
CA PRO A 62 -16.03 2.65 3.99
C PRO A 62 -15.73 3.82 4.93
N GLY A 63 -15.29 4.92 4.35
CA GLY A 63 -14.99 6.12 5.14
C GLY A 63 -13.68 6.08 5.90
N HIS A 64 -12.89 5.03 5.74
CA HIS A 64 -11.59 4.93 6.40
C HIS A 64 -10.48 5.42 5.49
N ARG A 65 -9.36 5.79 6.10
CA ARG A 65 -8.23 6.35 5.38
C ARG A 65 -6.93 5.75 5.88
N PHE A 66 -6.03 5.45 4.95
CA PHE A 66 -4.69 4.98 5.25
C PHE A 66 -3.77 6.17 5.43
N THR A 67 -2.93 6.14 6.45
CA THR A 67 -1.98 7.21 6.77
C THR A 67 -0.63 6.60 7.09
N LEU A 68 0.43 7.13 6.50
CA LEU A 68 1.79 6.71 6.83
C LEU A 68 2.12 7.20 8.25
N VAL A 69 2.55 6.30 9.11
CA VAL A 69 2.85 6.64 10.50
C VAL A 69 4.32 6.42 10.88
N ASP A 70 5.07 5.65 10.10
CA ASP A 70 6.49 5.41 10.37
C ASP A 70 7.19 5.00 9.09
N GLY A 71 8.39 5.55 8.87
CA GLY A 71 9.18 5.27 7.70
C GLY A 71 9.02 6.29 6.59
N PRO A 72 9.49 5.98 5.39
CA PRO A 72 10.14 4.73 5.00
C PRO A 72 11.56 4.57 5.57
N ASP A 73 11.89 3.32 5.85
CA ASP A 73 13.24 2.91 6.20
C ASP A 73 13.74 2.02 5.06
N ALA A 74 14.83 2.38 4.44
CA ALA A 74 15.24 1.75 3.19
C ALA A 74 16.75 1.51 3.14
N HIS A 75 17.12 0.40 2.52
CA HIS A 75 18.48 0.13 2.14
C HIS A 75 18.45 -0.77 0.90
N HIS A 76 19.41 -0.57 -0.01
CA HIS A 76 19.46 -1.32 -1.27
C HIS A 76 18.10 -1.21 -1.98
N ASP A 77 17.50 -2.34 -2.35
CA ASP A 77 16.19 -2.37 -2.98
C ASP A 77 15.07 -2.77 -2.00
N ARG A 78 15.31 -2.64 -0.70
CA ARG A 78 14.34 -3.00 0.34
C ARG A 78 13.81 -1.76 1.02
N VAL A 79 12.49 -1.75 1.28
CA VAL A 79 11.83 -0.63 1.94
C VAL A 79 10.86 -1.19 2.97
N ARG A 80 10.81 -0.55 4.12
CA ARG A 80 9.84 -0.88 5.18
C ARG A 80 9.15 0.39 5.64
N PHE A 81 7.87 0.32 5.88
CA PHE A 81 7.11 1.44 6.43
C PHE A 81 5.86 0.92 7.14
N SER A 82 5.29 1.75 7.99
CA SER A 82 4.07 1.42 8.73
C SER A 82 2.99 2.44 8.46
N TRP A 83 1.75 1.97 8.48
CA TRP A 83 0.57 2.80 8.22
C TRP A 83 -0.53 2.47 9.22
N SER A 84 -1.46 3.42 9.38
CA SER A 84 -2.67 3.19 10.17
C SER A 84 -3.89 3.32 9.25
N LEU A 85 -4.97 2.64 9.64
CA LEU A 85 -6.25 2.71 8.95
C LEU A 85 -7.29 3.17 9.96
N ALA A 86 -7.93 4.30 9.71
CA ALA A 86 -8.88 4.89 10.65
C ALA A 86 -9.94 5.68 9.92
N ALA A 87 -11.13 5.75 10.52
CA ALA A 87 -12.14 6.71 10.11
C ALA A 87 -11.79 8.08 10.71
N ASP A 88 -12.23 9.16 10.07
CA ASP A 88 -11.92 10.51 10.52
C ASP A 88 -12.34 10.71 11.97
N GLY A 89 -11.40 11.21 12.78
CA GLY A 89 -11.63 11.51 14.17
C GLY A 89 -11.67 10.32 15.10
N ASN A 90 -11.40 9.13 14.60
CA ASN A 90 -11.46 7.90 15.38
C ASN A 90 -10.09 7.25 15.51
N ALA A 91 -9.96 6.38 16.50
CA ALA A 91 -8.74 5.59 16.68
C ALA A 91 -8.58 4.61 15.53
N PRO A 92 -7.34 4.22 15.20
CA PRO A 92 -7.12 3.25 14.13
C PRO A 92 -7.80 1.91 14.41
N VAL A 93 -8.35 1.31 13.36
CA VAL A 93 -8.89 -0.05 13.42
C VAL A 93 -7.83 -1.09 13.06
N ALA A 94 -6.76 -0.64 12.41
CA ALA A 94 -5.65 -1.53 12.05
C ALA A 94 -4.37 -0.71 11.90
N ILE A 95 -3.25 -1.37 12.18
CA ILE A 95 -1.91 -0.82 11.92
C ILE A 95 -1.18 -1.89 11.15
N GLY A 96 -0.54 -1.51 10.06
CA GLY A 96 0.19 -2.45 9.24
C GLY A 96 1.63 -2.03 9.04
N THR A 97 2.48 -3.00 8.77
CA THR A 97 3.86 -2.77 8.38
C THR A 97 4.11 -3.54 7.10
N ASP A 98 4.57 -2.84 6.08
CA ASP A 98 4.82 -3.45 4.77
C ASP A 98 6.31 -3.49 4.50
N PHE A 99 6.76 -4.64 3.98
CA PHE A 99 8.11 -4.85 3.49
C PHE A 99 8.05 -4.97 1.98
N VAL A 100 8.85 -4.18 1.30
CA VAL A 100 8.74 -4.00 -0.14
C VAL A 100 10.09 -4.20 -0.80
N THR A 101 10.10 -4.87 -1.94
CA THR A 101 11.26 -4.93 -2.83
C THR A 101 10.98 -4.02 -4.02
N LEU A 102 11.98 -3.24 -4.42
CA LEU A 102 11.89 -2.34 -5.56
C LEU A 102 12.56 -2.96 -6.78
N ALA A 103 11.93 -2.79 -7.93
CA ALA A 103 12.51 -3.13 -9.21
C ALA A 103 13.52 -2.06 -9.64
N ASP A 104 14.26 -2.32 -10.71
CA ASP A 104 15.31 -1.41 -11.19
C ASP A 104 14.77 -0.02 -11.54
N ASP A 105 13.52 0.08 -11.94
CA ASP A 105 12.91 1.37 -12.28
C ASP A 105 12.32 2.09 -11.06
N GLY A 106 12.48 1.54 -9.87
CA GLY A 106 12.01 2.15 -8.64
C GLY A 106 10.59 1.79 -8.25
N ARG A 107 9.87 1.04 -9.09
CA ARG A 107 8.52 0.58 -8.73
C ARG A 107 8.61 -0.65 -7.83
N MET A 108 7.55 -0.88 -7.07
CA MET A 108 7.48 -2.02 -6.16
C MET A 108 7.16 -3.29 -6.93
N ASP A 109 7.95 -4.36 -6.74
CA ASP A 109 7.70 -5.64 -7.41
C ASP A 109 7.24 -6.74 -6.48
N ALA A 110 7.46 -6.59 -5.17
CA ALA A 110 6.96 -7.54 -4.18
C ALA A 110 6.63 -6.80 -2.90
N ILE A 111 5.44 -7.01 -2.39
CA ILE A 111 4.96 -6.34 -1.19
C ILE A 111 4.44 -7.41 -0.22
N THR A 112 4.99 -7.43 0.99
CA THR A 112 4.52 -8.34 2.04
C THR A 112 4.08 -7.50 3.22
N GLY A 113 2.82 -7.65 3.61
CA GLY A 113 2.25 -6.89 4.71
C GLY A 113 2.04 -7.73 5.95
N PHE A 114 2.20 -7.07 7.10
CA PHE A 114 1.91 -7.65 8.41
C PHE A 114 0.94 -6.72 9.12
N LEU A 115 -0.05 -7.30 9.79
CA LEU A 115 -1.05 -6.52 10.52
C LEU A 115 -0.81 -6.67 12.01
N THR A 116 -0.87 -5.54 12.70
CA THR A 116 -0.84 -5.51 14.17
C THR A 116 -2.23 -5.07 14.61
N PRO A 117 -2.93 -5.86 15.42
CA PRO A 117 -4.24 -5.43 15.88
C PRO A 117 -4.11 -4.12 16.66
N ALA A 118 -5.00 -3.18 16.37
CA ALA A 118 -5.09 -1.96 17.16
C ALA A 118 -5.71 -2.30 18.50
N ALA A 119 -5.01 -2.03 19.56
CA ALA A 119 -5.47 -2.39 20.89
C ALA A 119 -6.55 -1.44 21.39
#